data_760e7fa4ba93b77cc28986f96c1f8c0c
#
_entry.id   760e7fa4ba93b77cc28986f96c1f8c0c
#
_cell.length_a   1.000
_cell.length_b   1.000
_cell.length_c   1.000
_cell.angle_alpha   90.00
_cell.angle_beta   90.00
_cell.angle_gamma   90.00
#
_symmetry.space_group_name_H-M   'P 1'
#
loop_
_entity.id
_entity.type
_entity.pdbx_description
1 polymer ?
#
loop_
_entity_poly.entity_id
_entity_poly.type
_entity_poly.pdbx_seq_one_letter_code
_entity_poly.pdbx_strand_id
1 'polypeptide(L)'
;MPALTSTKNKTKDLTHGPIGRQLFWFSLPLFAGSLIQQFYSTVDLIFVGRVLGKDAAAAVGASTFIIIIILGFFIGLSVGIGVIAAREFARGEFENLSRVVHCTAGLTIIFSIVFTILGIIFAPSVLELMNTPPEIMHWGTVYIRLFMLSLFSIVSYNVGSGILRALGNSLSPMIYQLIGGIANVIGNFLFVYYWNFGISGSAMATVVSQTLAAGLVIYHLYNMDARYCLRFKKITLDLPLAREIFRIGIPAAIQTIVITLSNIVVQTNINGLGVNSIAAYAAYFKVENVIYLPIMALGQACSTFISQNVGVGKIMRSKRGTAISIYFGLAVTAVSISLVLFFADFAFGMFTDDAEVIAIGSSIAFVIMPFYFLYVFLEVLASSIRGSGSTLPTMFIILVNMCVIRIGVLKLIMYFNPTADGVAWVYPITWVFTVACLYWYYRSERWNPVKVLAKPAV
;
A
#
# COMPACT_ATOMS: atom_id res chain seq x y z
N MET A 1 -24.89 -1.94 26.14
CA MET A 1 -23.65 -2.20 25.40
C MET A 1 -22.46 -1.54 26.10
N PRO A 2 -21.86 -2.18 27.12
CA PRO A 2 -20.77 -1.54 27.90
C PRO A 2 -19.36 -1.80 27.37
N ALA A 3 -19.18 -2.56 26.27
CA ALA A 3 -17.85 -3.00 25.84
C ALA A 3 -17.11 -2.06 24.85
N LEU A 4 -17.77 -1.02 24.31
CA LEU A 4 -17.17 -0.09 23.35
C LEU A 4 -16.57 1.18 23.98
N THR A 5 -16.76 1.40 25.28
CA THR A 5 -16.31 2.62 25.99
C THR A 5 -14.88 2.57 26.52
N SER A 6 -14.21 1.41 26.46
CA SER A 6 -12.83 1.23 26.95
C SER A 6 -11.73 1.53 25.91
N THR A 7 -12.06 2.05 24.70
CA THR A 7 -11.08 2.36 23.66
C THR A 7 -10.45 3.74 23.78
N LYS A 8 -10.74 4.48 24.84
CA LYS A 8 -10.40 5.90 24.98
C LYS A 8 -8.92 6.28 24.95
N ASN A 9 -7.95 5.33 25.07
CA ASN A 9 -6.52 5.69 25.10
C ASN A 9 -5.60 4.55 24.62
N LYS A 10 -5.71 4.12 23.34
CA LYS A 10 -4.74 3.18 22.76
C LYS A 10 -3.65 3.88 21.90
N THR A 11 -3.48 5.18 22.05
CA THR A 11 -2.35 5.90 21.47
C THR A 11 -1.06 5.48 22.18
N LYS A 12 -0.02 5.15 21.44
CA LYS A 12 1.30 4.74 21.99
C LYS A 12 2.37 5.70 21.54
N ASP A 13 3.04 6.27 22.53
CA ASP A 13 4.30 6.96 22.29
C ASP A 13 5.41 5.94 21.99
N LEU A 14 5.95 5.99 20.77
CA LEU A 14 7.04 5.14 20.31
C LEU A 14 8.42 5.74 20.59
N THR A 15 8.49 6.89 21.23
CA THR A 15 9.75 7.58 21.53
C THR A 15 10.45 7.07 22.80
N HIS A 16 9.81 6.24 23.61
CA HIS A 16 10.32 5.66 24.85
C HIS A 16 10.13 4.14 24.88
N GLY A 17 10.91 3.42 25.69
CA GLY A 17 10.80 1.98 25.90
C GLY A 17 11.57 1.11 24.88
N PRO A 18 11.42 -0.22 24.95
CA PRO A 18 12.19 -1.18 24.15
C PRO A 18 11.75 -1.17 22.67
N ILE A 19 12.68 -0.82 21.77
CA ILE A 19 12.42 -0.60 20.36
C ILE A 19 11.82 -1.86 19.68
N GLY A 20 12.48 -3.01 19.85
CA GLY A 20 12.08 -4.25 19.19
C GLY A 20 10.65 -4.67 19.55
N ARG A 21 10.30 -4.61 20.85
CA ARG A 21 8.94 -4.93 21.32
C ARG A 21 7.89 -3.98 20.73
N GLN A 22 8.23 -2.69 20.62
CA GLN A 22 7.31 -1.70 20.05
C GLN A 22 7.07 -1.94 18.56
N LEU A 23 8.15 -2.11 17.79
CA LEU A 23 8.06 -2.38 16.35
C LEU A 23 7.30 -3.67 16.06
N PHE A 24 7.59 -4.75 16.79
CA PHE A 24 6.90 -6.03 16.62
C PHE A 24 5.40 -5.92 16.86
N TRP A 25 4.99 -5.43 18.05
CA TRP A 25 3.56 -5.33 18.38
C TRP A 25 2.82 -4.26 17.59
N PHE A 26 3.52 -3.31 17.00
CA PHE A 26 2.92 -2.31 16.12
C PHE A 26 2.78 -2.81 14.69
N SER A 27 3.74 -3.60 14.17
CA SER A 27 3.69 -4.15 12.82
C SER A 27 2.69 -5.31 12.68
N LEU A 28 2.44 -6.08 13.73
CA LEU A 28 1.56 -7.26 13.68
C LEU A 28 0.11 -6.93 13.24
N PRO A 29 -0.56 -5.90 13.81
CA PRO A 29 -1.89 -5.50 13.31
C PRO A 29 -1.84 -4.93 11.89
N LEU A 30 -0.75 -4.27 11.48
CA LEU A 30 -0.61 -3.78 10.10
C LEU A 30 -0.54 -4.94 9.12
N PHE A 31 0.23 -5.96 9.43
CA PHE A 31 0.31 -7.19 8.65
C PHE A 31 -1.05 -7.89 8.58
N ALA A 32 -1.72 -8.09 9.71
CA ALA A 32 -3.05 -8.70 9.75
C ALA A 32 -4.07 -7.90 8.94
N GLY A 33 -4.05 -6.56 9.00
CA GLY A 33 -4.89 -5.70 8.18
C GLY A 33 -4.65 -5.89 6.68
N SER A 34 -3.38 -6.01 6.26
CA SER A 34 -3.03 -6.26 4.86
C SER A 34 -3.49 -7.65 4.39
N LEU A 35 -3.37 -8.67 5.24
CA LEU A 35 -3.91 -10.02 4.96
C LEU A 35 -5.43 -10.00 4.79
N ILE A 36 -6.14 -9.34 5.68
CA ILE A 36 -7.60 -9.19 5.60
C ILE A 36 -7.99 -8.51 4.30
N GLN A 37 -7.28 -7.45 3.91
CA GLN A 37 -7.51 -6.75 2.64
C GLN A 37 -7.28 -7.66 1.44
N GLN A 38 -6.18 -8.40 1.41
CA GLN A 38 -5.87 -9.33 0.34
C GLN A 38 -6.92 -10.45 0.24
N PHE A 39 -7.38 -10.95 1.41
CA PHE A 39 -8.37 -12.00 1.47
C PHE A 39 -9.72 -11.55 0.87
N TYR A 40 -10.29 -10.45 1.33
CA TYR A 40 -11.59 -10.03 0.81
C TYR A 40 -11.52 -9.60 -0.67
N SER A 41 -10.41 -9.01 -1.13
CA SER A 41 -10.23 -8.70 -2.56
C SER A 41 -10.18 -9.97 -3.42
N THR A 42 -9.61 -11.05 -2.89
CA THR A 42 -9.62 -12.35 -3.57
C THR A 42 -11.02 -12.95 -3.60
N VAL A 43 -11.76 -12.87 -2.49
CA VAL A 43 -13.16 -13.34 -2.41
C VAL A 43 -14.03 -12.56 -3.39
N ASP A 44 -13.89 -11.23 -3.48
CA ASP A 44 -14.61 -10.38 -4.43
C ASP A 44 -14.40 -10.84 -5.88
N LEU A 45 -13.14 -11.08 -6.27
CA LEU A 45 -12.81 -11.60 -7.61
C LEU A 45 -13.40 -12.99 -7.87
N ILE A 46 -13.44 -13.87 -6.86
CA ILE A 46 -14.04 -15.20 -6.97
C ILE A 46 -15.57 -15.08 -7.20
N PHE A 47 -16.25 -14.22 -6.44
CA PHE A 47 -17.68 -13.97 -6.64
C PHE A 47 -17.96 -13.45 -8.06
N VAL A 48 -17.22 -12.44 -8.51
CA VAL A 48 -17.39 -11.89 -9.86
C VAL A 48 -17.13 -12.97 -10.92
N GLY A 49 -16.01 -13.70 -10.83
CA GLY A 49 -15.63 -14.68 -11.84
C GLY A 49 -16.54 -15.92 -11.89
N ARG A 50 -16.95 -16.46 -10.73
CA ARG A 50 -17.78 -17.67 -10.69
C ARG A 50 -19.27 -17.43 -10.89
N VAL A 51 -19.79 -16.28 -10.40
CA VAL A 51 -21.23 -15.98 -10.46
C VAL A 51 -21.58 -15.21 -11.74
N LEU A 52 -20.76 -14.23 -12.14
CA LEU A 52 -21.05 -13.35 -13.28
C LEU A 52 -20.32 -13.78 -14.56
N GLY A 53 -19.33 -14.67 -14.45
CA GLY A 53 -18.61 -15.21 -15.59
C GLY A 53 -17.37 -14.41 -16.00
N LYS A 54 -16.72 -14.87 -17.07
CA LYS A 54 -15.41 -14.39 -17.54
C LYS A 54 -15.42 -12.93 -17.98
N ASP A 55 -16.49 -12.48 -18.61
CA ASP A 55 -16.59 -11.13 -19.18
C ASP A 55 -16.69 -10.07 -18.07
N ALA A 56 -17.43 -10.37 -16.99
CA ALA A 56 -17.48 -9.53 -15.81
C ALA A 56 -16.11 -9.46 -15.09
N ALA A 57 -15.43 -10.61 -14.95
CA ALA A 57 -14.08 -10.65 -14.37
C ALA A 57 -13.07 -9.86 -15.22
N ALA A 58 -13.17 -9.94 -16.55
CA ALA A 58 -12.34 -9.16 -17.46
C ALA A 58 -12.62 -7.64 -17.35
N ALA A 59 -13.88 -7.23 -17.22
CA ALA A 59 -14.27 -5.84 -17.02
C ALA A 59 -13.73 -5.27 -15.70
N VAL A 60 -13.83 -6.03 -14.59
CA VAL A 60 -13.22 -5.67 -13.30
C VAL A 60 -11.71 -5.58 -13.41
N GLY A 61 -11.08 -6.54 -14.09
CA GLY A 61 -9.64 -6.56 -14.33
C GLY A 61 -9.15 -5.32 -15.07
N ALA A 62 -9.80 -4.94 -16.18
CA ALA A 62 -9.49 -3.72 -16.93
C ALA A 62 -9.65 -2.46 -16.06
N SER A 63 -10.69 -2.41 -15.23
CA SER A 63 -10.96 -1.29 -14.33
C SER A 63 -9.92 -1.16 -13.20
N THR A 64 -9.30 -2.26 -12.79
CA THR A 64 -8.37 -2.32 -11.65
C THR A 64 -7.17 -1.41 -11.82
N PHE A 65 -6.62 -1.27 -13.04
CA PHE A 65 -5.46 -0.40 -13.29
C PHE A 65 -5.77 1.07 -13.01
N ILE A 66 -6.94 1.55 -13.41
CA ILE A 66 -7.40 2.93 -13.16
C ILE A 66 -7.55 3.16 -11.65
N ILE A 67 -8.18 2.20 -10.98
CA ILE A 67 -8.42 2.23 -9.55
C ILE A 67 -7.09 2.26 -8.77
N ILE A 68 -6.10 1.44 -9.14
CA ILE A 68 -4.79 1.41 -8.48
C ILE A 68 -4.07 2.74 -8.60
N ILE A 69 -4.10 3.40 -9.75
CA ILE A 69 -3.47 4.71 -9.96
C ILE A 69 -4.11 5.76 -9.04
N ILE A 70 -5.44 5.82 -9.00
CA ILE A 70 -6.17 6.75 -8.14
C ILE A 70 -5.90 6.47 -6.67
N LEU A 71 -6.00 5.21 -6.24
CA LEU A 71 -5.71 4.83 -4.86
C LEU A 71 -4.25 5.06 -4.48
N GLY A 72 -3.30 4.82 -5.40
CA GLY A 72 -1.88 5.10 -5.21
C GLY A 72 -1.60 6.55 -4.85
N PHE A 73 -2.32 7.49 -5.49
CA PHE A 73 -2.25 8.91 -5.13
C PHE A 73 -2.67 9.15 -3.68
N PHE A 74 -3.79 8.62 -3.25
CA PHE A 74 -4.30 8.80 -1.88
C PHE A 74 -3.47 8.06 -0.82
N ILE A 75 -2.92 6.89 -1.15
CA ILE A 75 -1.99 6.17 -0.28
C ILE A 75 -0.73 7.02 -0.04
N GLY A 76 -0.17 7.60 -1.09
CA GLY A 76 0.97 8.50 -0.96
C GLY A 76 0.64 9.74 -0.12
N LEU A 77 -0.52 10.35 -0.34
CA LEU A 77 -0.97 11.48 0.45
C LEU A 77 -1.12 11.10 1.94
N SER A 78 -1.67 9.91 2.22
CA SER A 78 -1.79 9.36 3.58
C SER A 78 -0.42 9.19 4.27
N VAL A 79 0.63 8.85 3.50
CA VAL A 79 2.01 8.80 4.04
C VAL A 79 2.47 10.18 4.49
N GLY A 80 2.26 11.22 3.68
CA GLY A 80 2.60 12.60 4.04
C GLY A 80 1.91 13.07 5.31
N ILE A 81 0.60 12.85 5.39
CA ILE A 81 -0.23 13.14 6.56
C ILE A 81 0.28 12.39 7.80
N GLY A 82 0.55 11.08 7.64
CA GLY A 82 1.02 10.23 8.73
C GLY A 82 2.36 10.69 9.31
N VAL A 83 3.30 11.12 8.45
CA VAL A 83 4.61 11.64 8.88
C VAL A 83 4.45 12.92 9.70
N ILE A 84 3.64 13.88 9.22
CA ILE A 84 3.42 15.15 9.92
C ILE A 84 2.67 14.92 11.23
N ALA A 85 1.57 14.15 11.20
CA ALA A 85 0.79 13.83 12.39
C ALA A 85 1.62 13.12 13.48
N ALA A 86 2.47 12.15 13.08
CA ALA A 86 3.34 11.43 14.01
C ALA A 86 4.39 12.36 14.65
N ARG A 87 4.93 13.30 13.88
CA ARG A 87 5.90 14.29 14.37
C ARG A 87 5.26 15.23 15.38
N GLU A 88 4.09 15.80 15.05
CA GLU A 88 3.41 16.75 15.94
C GLU A 88 2.88 16.05 17.23
N PHE A 89 2.40 14.82 17.08
CA PHE A 89 2.00 13.99 18.23
C PHE A 89 3.18 13.75 19.20
N ALA A 90 4.32 13.34 18.68
CA ALA A 90 5.51 13.04 19.48
C ALA A 90 6.08 14.29 20.19
N ARG A 91 5.95 15.47 19.57
CA ARG A 91 6.33 16.75 20.16
C ARG A 91 5.39 17.23 21.27
N GLY A 92 4.18 16.66 21.36
CA GLY A 92 3.13 17.15 22.24
C GLY A 92 2.45 18.42 21.73
N GLU A 93 2.66 18.78 20.46
CA GLU A 93 2.08 19.95 19.78
C GLU A 93 0.65 19.65 19.33
N PHE A 94 -0.24 19.50 20.31
CA PHE A 94 -1.61 19.04 20.06
C PHE A 94 -2.47 20.03 19.27
N GLU A 95 -2.16 21.32 19.31
CA GLU A 95 -2.82 22.33 18.50
C GLU A 95 -2.46 22.15 17.04
N ASN A 96 -1.17 21.97 16.71
CA ASN A 96 -0.71 21.66 15.36
C ASN A 96 -1.29 20.32 14.88
N LEU A 97 -1.30 19.29 15.74
CA LEU A 97 -1.93 18.02 15.43
C LEU A 97 -3.43 18.18 15.10
N SER A 98 -4.15 19.02 15.86
CA SER A 98 -5.55 19.35 15.54
C SER A 98 -5.68 20.02 14.17
N ARG A 99 -4.79 20.96 13.83
CA ARG A 99 -4.75 21.58 12.49
C ARG A 99 -4.51 20.53 11.39
N VAL A 100 -3.59 19.57 11.62
CA VAL A 100 -3.36 18.46 10.70
C VAL A 100 -4.62 17.64 10.48
N VAL A 101 -5.32 17.22 11.55
CA VAL A 101 -6.56 16.44 11.46
C VAL A 101 -7.63 17.17 10.64
N HIS A 102 -7.86 18.46 10.91
CA HIS A 102 -8.93 19.23 10.27
C HIS A 102 -8.58 19.62 8.81
N CYS A 103 -7.33 20.02 8.55
CA CYS A 103 -6.85 20.28 7.18
C CYS A 103 -6.93 19.02 6.32
N THR A 104 -6.52 17.89 6.87
CA THR A 104 -6.60 16.58 6.21
C THR A 104 -8.04 16.19 5.88
N ALA A 105 -8.99 16.41 6.78
CA ALA A 105 -10.41 16.16 6.52
C ALA A 105 -10.92 17.05 5.36
N GLY A 106 -10.53 18.33 5.33
CA GLY A 106 -10.86 19.24 4.22
C GLY A 106 -10.29 18.77 2.88
N LEU A 107 -9.00 18.38 2.85
CA LEU A 107 -8.36 17.84 1.65
C LEU A 107 -9.05 16.53 1.19
N THR A 108 -9.39 15.64 2.13
CA THR A 108 -10.10 14.39 1.82
C THR A 108 -11.43 14.67 1.12
N ILE A 109 -12.23 15.59 1.65
CA ILE A 109 -13.53 15.95 1.05
C ILE A 109 -13.33 16.51 -0.37
N ILE A 110 -12.46 17.50 -0.54
CA ILE A 110 -12.27 18.16 -1.82
C ILE A 110 -11.75 17.18 -2.87
N PHE A 111 -10.65 16.47 -2.57
CA PHE A 111 -10.05 15.57 -3.55
C PHE A 111 -10.95 14.39 -3.86
N SER A 112 -11.67 13.83 -2.88
CA SER A 112 -12.62 12.74 -3.15
C SER A 112 -13.73 13.20 -4.08
N ILE A 113 -14.29 14.39 -3.89
CA ILE A 113 -15.33 14.93 -4.77
C ILE A 113 -14.77 15.16 -6.18
N VAL A 114 -13.61 15.83 -6.29
CA VAL A 114 -12.98 16.10 -7.59
C VAL A 114 -12.67 14.82 -8.35
N PHE A 115 -12.00 13.86 -7.71
CA PHE A 115 -11.65 12.60 -8.36
C PHE A 115 -12.88 11.72 -8.65
N THR A 116 -13.93 11.77 -7.83
CA THR A 116 -15.18 11.07 -8.11
C THR A 116 -15.84 11.64 -9.37
N ILE A 117 -15.96 12.96 -9.48
CA ILE A 117 -16.55 13.61 -10.66
C ILE A 117 -15.72 13.31 -11.91
N LEU A 118 -14.40 13.50 -11.85
CA LEU A 118 -13.51 13.20 -12.97
C LEU A 118 -13.57 11.70 -13.34
N GLY A 119 -13.55 10.79 -12.36
CA GLY A 119 -13.62 9.36 -12.62
C GLY A 119 -14.93 8.92 -13.26
N ILE A 120 -16.07 9.49 -12.85
CA ILE A 120 -17.38 9.21 -13.46
C ILE A 120 -17.46 9.72 -14.92
N ILE A 121 -16.94 10.94 -15.17
CA ILE A 121 -16.99 11.56 -16.50
C ILE A 121 -16.04 10.84 -17.46
N PHE A 122 -14.79 10.61 -17.04
CA PHE A 122 -13.73 10.09 -17.90
C PHE A 122 -13.62 8.56 -17.93
N ALA A 123 -14.46 7.82 -17.17
CA ALA A 123 -14.41 6.35 -17.16
C ALA A 123 -14.46 5.72 -18.55
N PRO A 124 -15.38 6.10 -19.48
CA PRO A 124 -15.40 5.51 -20.82
C PRO A 124 -14.11 5.82 -21.60
N SER A 125 -13.70 7.09 -21.62
CA SER A 125 -12.54 7.54 -22.41
C SER A 125 -11.23 6.88 -21.95
N VAL A 126 -11.08 6.60 -20.65
CA VAL A 126 -9.89 5.92 -20.15
C VAL A 126 -9.92 4.43 -20.52
N LEU A 127 -11.08 3.77 -20.49
CA LEU A 127 -11.22 2.39 -20.96
C LEU A 127 -10.97 2.28 -22.46
N GLU A 128 -11.43 3.23 -23.27
CA GLU A 128 -11.15 3.34 -24.71
C GLU A 128 -9.65 3.49 -24.96
N LEU A 129 -8.96 4.37 -24.22
CA LEU A 129 -7.52 4.57 -24.31
C LEU A 129 -6.73 3.29 -23.99
N MET A 130 -7.29 2.42 -23.12
CA MET A 130 -6.73 1.13 -22.77
C MET A 130 -7.04 0.04 -23.81
N ASN A 131 -7.71 0.37 -24.92
CA ASN A 131 -8.17 -0.58 -25.94
C ASN A 131 -9.04 -1.70 -25.34
N THR A 132 -9.93 -1.35 -24.40
CA THR A 132 -10.87 -2.31 -23.80
C THR A 132 -11.84 -2.81 -24.87
N PRO A 133 -12.05 -4.15 -25.00
CA PRO A 133 -12.97 -4.71 -25.98
C PRO A 133 -14.41 -4.15 -25.81
N PRO A 134 -15.12 -3.88 -26.95
CA PRO A 134 -16.47 -3.32 -26.92
C PRO A 134 -17.47 -4.14 -26.08
N GLU A 135 -17.29 -5.47 -26.05
CA GLU A 135 -18.17 -6.42 -25.35
C GLU A 135 -18.20 -6.19 -23.84
N ILE A 136 -17.07 -5.76 -23.26
CA ILE A 136 -16.94 -5.53 -21.81
C ILE A 136 -16.90 -4.04 -21.44
N MET A 137 -16.91 -3.15 -22.43
CA MET A 137 -16.82 -1.70 -22.22
C MET A 137 -17.93 -1.16 -21.31
N HIS A 138 -19.17 -1.56 -21.58
CA HIS A 138 -20.31 -1.14 -20.76
C HIS A 138 -20.16 -1.57 -19.30
N TRP A 139 -19.78 -2.82 -19.06
CA TRP A 139 -19.62 -3.38 -17.72
C TRP A 139 -18.47 -2.72 -16.96
N GLY A 140 -17.33 -2.47 -17.62
CA GLY A 140 -16.20 -1.74 -17.06
C GLY A 140 -16.57 -0.31 -16.69
N THR A 141 -17.30 0.39 -17.57
CA THR A 141 -17.77 1.76 -17.31
C THR A 141 -18.69 1.83 -16.10
N VAL A 142 -19.68 0.93 -16.01
CA VAL A 142 -20.61 0.86 -14.87
C VAL A 142 -19.84 0.56 -13.58
N TYR A 143 -18.92 -0.41 -13.62
CA TYR A 143 -18.13 -0.78 -12.45
C TYR A 143 -17.27 0.39 -11.93
N ILE A 144 -16.53 1.08 -12.84
CA ILE A 144 -15.72 2.23 -12.46
C ILE A 144 -16.59 3.34 -11.87
N ARG A 145 -17.71 3.70 -12.52
CA ARG A 145 -18.60 4.77 -12.03
C ARG A 145 -19.13 4.47 -10.63
N LEU A 146 -19.57 3.25 -10.37
CA LEU A 146 -20.03 2.85 -9.04
C LEU A 146 -18.89 2.80 -8.03
N PHE A 147 -17.71 2.29 -8.44
CA PHE A 147 -16.52 2.29 -7.59
C PHE A 147 -16.12 3.73 -7.19
N MET A 148 -16.20 4.69 -8.11
CA MET A 148 -15.90 6.10 -7.82
C MET A 148 -16.79 6.67 -6.71
N LEU A 149 -18.03 6.20 -6.56
CA LEU A 149 -18.88 6.60 -5.44
C LEU A 149 -18.34 6.16 -4.07
N SER A 150 -17.57 5.08 -4.03
CA SER A 150 -16.89 4.63 -2.81
C SER A 150 -15.62 5.42 -2.48
N LEU A 151 -15.14 6.26 -3.39
CA LEU A 151 -13.84 6.90 -3.28
C LEU A 151 -13.72 7.76 -2.00
N PHE A 152 -14.76 8.52 -1.66
CA PHE A 152 -14.78 9.30 -0.41
C PHE A 152 -14.57 8.39 0.81
N SER A 153 -15.25 7.25 0.85
CA SER A 153 -15.16 6.29 1.95
C SER A 153 -13.78 5.63 2.00
N ILE A 154 -13.26 5.18 0.86
CA ILE A 154 -11.93 4.57 0.76
C ILE A 154 -10.84 5.56 1.20
N VAL A 155 -10.90 6.80 0.73
CA VAL A 155 -9.92 7.84 1.10
C VAL A 155 -10.04 8.20 2.58
N SER A 156 -11.25 8.38 3.09
CA SER A 156 -11.50 8.66 4.51
C SER A 156 -10.96 7.55 5.40
N TYR A 157 -11.15 6.27 5.00
CA TYR A 157 -10.60 5.14 5.73
C TYR A 157 -9.06 5.17 5.70
N ASN A 158 -8.44 5.31 4.53
CA ASN A 158 -6.97 5.26 4.39
C ASN A 158 -6.28 6.41 5.12
N VAL A 159 -6.78 7.62 4.95
CA VAL A 159 -6.25 8.83 5.57
C VAL A 159 -6.47 8.81 7.09
N GLY A 160 -7.68 8.53 7.53
CA GLY A 160 -7.99 8.45 8.95
C GLY A 160 -7.23 7.32 9.67
N SER A 161 -7.08 6.16 9.01
CA SER A 161 -6.22 5.08 9.49
C SER A 161 -4.75 5.50 9.53
N GLY A 162 -4.29 6.32 8.58
CA GLY A 162 -2.97 6.94 8.59
C GLY A 162 -2.73 7.80 9.82
N ILE A 163 -3.72 8.64 10.20
CA ILE A 163 -3.67 9.45 11.43
C ILE A 163 -3.62 8.54 12.66
N LEU A 164 -4.50 7.52 12.76
CA LEU A 164 -4.50 6.60 13.90
C LEU A 164 -3.16 5.87 14.06
N ARG A 165 -2.56 5.41 12.94
CA ARG A 165 -1.22 4.80 12.95
C ARG A 165 -0.15 5.81 13.39
N ALA A 166 -0.22 7.04 12.92
CA ALA A 166 0.71 8.11 13.33
C ALA A 166 0.72 8.34 14.85
N LEU A 167 -0.44 8.16 15.48
CA LEU A 167 -0.63 8.24 16.95
C LEU A 167 -0.25 6.92 17.66
N GLY A 168 0.35 5.96 16.97
CA GLY A 168 0.75 4.67 17.54
C GLY A 168 -0.37 3.64 17.72
N ASN A 169 -1.55 3.85 17.11
CA ASN A 169 -2.67 2.92 17.14
C ASN A 169 -2.80 2.19 15.80
N SER A 170 -2.21 1.00 15.69
CA SER A 170 -2.34 0.12 14.53
C SER A 170 -3.50 -0.87 14.63
N LEU A 171 -3.98 -1.16 15.84
CA LEU A 171 -5.00 -2.17 16.09
C LEU A 171 -6.39 -1.72 15.63
N SER A 172 -6.78 -0.48 15.92
CA SER A 172 -8.13 0.00 15.56
C SER A 172 -8.36 0.02 14.05
N PRO A 173 -7.45 0.54 13.20
CA PRO A 173 -7.58 0.44 11.75
C PRO A 173 -7.73 -1.00 11.25
N MET A 174 -6.96 -1.95 11.80
CA MET A 174 -7.07 -3.37 11.44
C MET A 174 -8.47 -3.93 11.76
N ILE A 175 -9.01 -3.63 12.96
CA ILE A 175 -10.36 -4.08 13.34
C ILE A 175 -11.42 -3.49 12.40
N TYR A 176 -11.31 -2.20 12.04
CA TYR A 176 -12.25 -1.57 11.12
C TYR A 176 -12.15 -2.13 9.71
N GLN A 177 -10.94 -2.50 9.27
CA GLN A 177 -10.72 -3.21 8.02
C GLN A 177 -11.35 -4.60 8.04
N LEU A 178 -11.26 -5.32 9.15
CA LEU A 178 -11.88 -6.62 9.32
C LEU A 178 -13.41 -6.52 9.23
N ILE A 179 -14.01 -5.55 9.94
CA ILE A 179 -15.46 -5.32 9.88
C ILE A 179 -15.89 -4.97 8.46
N GLY A 180 -15.16 -4.07 7.78
CA GLY A 180 -15.39 -3.73 6.37
C GLY A 180 -15.25 -4.96 5.45
N GLY A 181 -14.22 -5.79 5.64
CA GLY A 181 -14.00 -7.00 4.86
C GLY A 181 -15.14 -8.02 5.02
N ILE A 182 -15.59 -8.25 6.25
CA ILE A 182 -16.75 -9.11 6.51
C ILE A 182 -18.02 -8.54 5.84
N ALA A 183 -18.24 -7.23 5.95
CA ALA A 183 -19.38 -6.57 5.30
C ALA A 183 -19.29 -6.66 3.77
N ASN A 184 -18.08 -6.63 3.18
CA ASN A 184 -17.87 -6.82 1.74
C ASN A 184 -18.25 -8.25 1.30
N VAL A 185 -17.81 -9.27 2.02
CA VAL A 185 -18.15 -10.67 1.71
C VAL A 185 -19.66 -10.90 1.80
N ILE A 186 -20.30 -10.41 2.88
CA ILE A 186 -21.76 -10.48 3.04
C ILE A 186 -22.45 -9.69 1.94
N GLY A 187 -21.96 -8.49 1.61
CA GLY A 187 -22.51 -7.66 0.54
C GLY A 187 -22.42 -8.34 -0.82
N ASN A 188 -21.30 -8.97 -1.17
CA ASN A 188 -21.18 -9.75 -2.40
C ASN A 188 -22.16 -10.91 -2.44
N PHE A 189 -22.32 -11.66 -1.34
CA PHE A 189 -23.30 -12.72 -1.26
C PHE A 189 -24.73 -12.20 -1.49
N LEU A 190 -25.12 -11.09 -0.85
CA LEU A 190 -26.46 -10.52 -0.97
C LEU A 190 -26.70 -9.88 -2.35
N PHE A 191 -25.81 -8.98 -2.79
CA PHE A 191 -26.04 -8.18 -4.00
C PHE A 191 -25.74 -8.96 -5.28
N VAL A 192 -24.69 -9.78 -5.30
CA VAL A 192 -24.30 -10.52 -6.51
C VAL A 192 -25.04 -11.84 -6.61
N TYR A 193 -25.05 -12.65 -5.52
CA TYR A 193 -25.62 -13.99 -5.56
C TYR A 193 -27.14 -14.01 -5.33
N TYR A 194 -27.63 -13.35 -4.26
CA TYR A 194 -29.03 -13.45 -3.88
C TYR A 194 -29.94 -12.51 -4.68
N TRP A 195 -29.57 -11.25 -4.86
CA TRP A 195 -30.37 -10.26 -5.60
C TRP A 195 -30.00 -10.14 -7.08
N ASN A 196 -28.98 -10.82 -7.55
CA ASN A 196 -28.56 -10.85 -8.96
C ASN A 196 -28.34 -9.45 -9.59
N PHE A 197 -27.76 -8.50 -8.85
CA PHE A 197 -27.46 -7.16 -9.36
C PHE A 197 -26.27 -7.13 -10.33
N GLY A 198 -25.74 -8.30 -10.71
CA GLY A 198 -24.62 -8.41 -11.64
C GLY A 198 -23.37 -7.70 -11.11
N ILE A 199 -22.59 -7.11 -12.02
CA ILE A 199 -21.34 -6.42 -11.69
C ILE A 199 -21.57 -5.20 -10.78
N SER A 200 -22.74 -4.56 -10.89
CA SER A 200 -23.14 -3.45 -10.01
C SER A 200 -23.25 -3.92 -8.56
N GLY A 201 -23.62 -5.18 -8.33
CA GLY A 201 -23.70 -5.76 -6.99
C GLY A 201 -22.34 -5.81 -6.28
N SER A 202 -21.27 -6.22 -6.97
CA SER A 202 -19.93 -6.23 -6.42
C SER A 202 -19.43 -4.80 -6.10
N ALA A 203 -19.65 -3.85 -7.01
CA ALA A 203 -19.34 -2.45 -6.75
C ALA A 203 -20.11 -1.89 -5.55
N MET A 204 -21.41 -2.20 -5.42
CA MET A 204 -22.23 -1.79 -4.27
C MET A 204 -21.76 -2.43 -2.95
N ALA A 205 -21.36 -3.70 -2.97
CA ALA A 205 -20.76 -4.36 -1.81
C ALA A 205 -19.51 -3.61 -1.33
N THR A 206 -18.68 -3.16 -2.26
CA THR A 206 -17.50 -2.34 -1.96
C THR A 206 -17.89 -0.97 -1.40
N VAL A 207 -18.88 -0.28 -1.98
CA VAL A 207 -19.38 1.02 -1.47
C VAL A 207 -19.84 0.88 -0.02
N VAL A 208 -20.70 -0.10 0.27
CA VAL A 208 -21.27 -0.31 1.62
C VAL A 208 -20.17 -0.66 2.63
N SER A 209 -19.30 -1.60 2.29
CA SER A 209 -18.23 -2.06 3.19
C SER A 209 -17.21 -0.98 3.50
N GLN A 210 -16.79 -0.21 2.50
CA GLN A 210 -15.85 0.90 2.69
C GLN A 210 -16.49 2.06 3.44
N THR A 211 -17.79 2.32 3.25
CA THR A 211 -18.52 3.33 4.00
C THR A 211 -18.63 2.95 5.47
N LEU A 212 -18.87 1.67 5.77
CA LEU A 212 -18.87 1.18 7.15
C LEU A 212 -17.49 1.33 7.81
N ALA A 213 -16.42 0.90 7.13
CA ALA A 213 -15.06 1.03 7.65
C ALA A 213 -14.66 2.50 7.86
N ALA A 214 -14.97 3.38 6.91
CA ALA A 214 -14.73 4.83 7.02
C ALA A 214 -15.52 5.45 8.16
N GLY A 215 -16.80 5.09 8.32
CA GLY A 215 -17.65 5.56 9.40
C GLY A 215 -17.08 5.20 10.77
N LEU A 216 -16.54 3.99 10.95
CA LEU A 216 -15.89 3.57 12.18
C LEU A 216 -14.60 4.37 12.45
N VAL A 217 -13.79 4.62 11.41
CA VAL A 217 -12.59 5.46 11.54
C VAL A 217 -12.97 6.90 11.91
N ILE A 218 -13.93 7.50 11.22
CA ILE A 218 -14.41 8.88 11.51
C ILE A 218 -14.98 8.96 12.92
N TYR A 219 -15.78 7.98 13.34
CA TYR A 219 -16.30 7.89 14.70
C TYR A 219 -15.18 7.81 15.73
N HIS A 220 -14.12 7.04 15.45
CA HIS A 220 -12.96 7.00 16.35
C HIS A 220 -12.26 8.35 16.43
N LEU A 221 -11.98 8.99 15.29
CA LEU A 221 -11.34 10.31 15.23
C LEU A 221 -12.17 11.38 15.94
N TYR A 222 -13.49 11.29 15.88
CA TYR A 222 -14.40 12.20 16.58
C TYR A 222 -14.36 12.03 18.12
N ASN A 223 -14.16 10.79 18.61
CA ASN A 223 -14.15 10.42 20.03
C ASN A 223 -12.75 10.33 20.66
N MET A 224 -11.70 10.79 19.95
CA MET A 224 -10.35 10.88 20.50
C MET A 224 -10.22 11.98 21.57
N ASP A 225 -9.02 12.21 22.04
CA ASP A 225 -8.68 13.29 22.98
C ASP A 225 -9.19 14.64 22.46
N ALA A 226 -9.86 15.40 23.33
CA ALA A 226 -10.52 16.65 22.98
C ALA A 226 -9.58 17.70 22.37
N ARG A 227 -8.26 17.60 22.62
CA ARG A 227 -7.24 18.53 22.11
C ARG A 227 -7.03 18.42 20.60
N TYR A 228 -7.25 17.23 20.02
CA TYR A 228 -6.98 16.97 18.59
C TYR A 228 -8.04 16.09 17.89
N CYS A 229 -9.19 15.83 18.54
CA CYS A 229 -10.28 15.09 17.92
C CYS A 229 -10.89 15.83 16.73
N LEU A 230 -11.39 15.07 15.77
CA LEU A 230 -12.09 15.63 14.61
C LEU A 230 -13.36 16.35 15.05
N ARG A 231 -13.50 17.60 14.65
CA ARG A 231 -14.72 18.40 14.82
C ARG A 231 -15.12 18.98 13.47
N PHE A 232 -16.27 18.59 12.94
CA PHE A 232 -16.73 19.01 11.60
C PHE A 232 -16.76 20.53 11.42
N LYS A 233 -17.10 21.28 12.49
CA LYS A 233 -17.12 22.76 12.46
C LYS A 233 -15.73 23.41 12.34
N LYS A 234 -14.67 22.66 12.62
CA LYS A 234 -13.28 23.14 12.57
C LYS A 234 -12.55 22.73 11.30
N ILE A 235 -13.23 22.04 10.36
CA ILE A 235 -12.63 21.64 9.08
C ILE A 235 -12.28 22.91 8.31
N THR A 236 -11.00 23.07 8.02
CA THR A 236 -10.43 24.21 7.30
C THR A 236 -9.35 23.75 6.36
N LEU A 237 -9.10 24.54 5.31
CA LEU A 237 -7.95 24.37 4.43
C LEU A 237 -6.83 25.30 4.91
N ASP A 238 -5.85 24.75 5.56
CA ASP A 238 -4.60 25.43 5.92
C ASP A 238 -3.62 25.26 4.77
N LEU A 239 -3.49 26.26 3.90
CA LEU A 239 -2.67 26.19 2.69
C LEU A 239 -1.18 25.92 2.98
N PRO A 240 -0.51 26.57 3.95
CA PRO A 240 0.84 26.22 4.35
C PRO A 240 1.00 24.75 4.75
N LEU A 241 0.08 24.25 5.57
CA LEU A 241 0.08 22.86 6.00
C LEU A 241 -0.24 21.89 4.85
N ALA A 242 -1.21 22.22 4.00
CA ALA A 242 -1.51 21.47 2.80
C ALA A 242 -0.28 21.34 1.88
N ARG A 243 0.48 22.45 1.70
CA ARG A 243 1.73 22.43 0.93
C ARG A 243 2.78 21.48 1.54
N GLU A 244 2.91 21.45 2.86
CA GLU A 244 3.80 20.51 3.54
C GLU A 244 3.36 19.05 3.35
N ILE A 245 2.04 18.78 3.48
CA ILE A 245 1.44 17.46 3.21
C ILE A 245 1.74 17.01 1.78
N PHE A 246 1.54 17.89 0.79
CA PHE A 246 1.84 17.57 -0.61
C PHE A 246 3.32 17.38 -0.89
N ARG A 247 4.19 18.18 -0.26
CA ARG A 247 5.64 18.04 -0.42
C ARG A 247 6.16 16.66 -0.01
N ILE A 248 5.52 16.02 0.97
CA ILE A 248 5.86 14.68 1.43
C ILE A 248 5.03 13.62 0.69
N GLY A 249 3.74 13.88 0.50
CA GLY A 249 2.78 12.90 -0.03
C GLY A 249 2.87 12.69 -1.54
N ILE A 250 3.04 13.76 -2.33
CA ILE A 250 3.12 13.63 -3.80
C ILE A 250 4.31 12.76 -4.24
N PRO A 251 5.54 12.94 -3.72
CA PRO A 251 6.63 12.04 -4.07
C PRO A 251 6.37 10.59 -3.70
N ALA A 252 5.71 10.32 -2.56
CA ALA A 252 5.32 8.97 -2.16
C ALA A 252 4.24 8.39 -3.10
N ALA A 253 3.30 9.21 -3.54
CA ALA A 253 2.28 8.82 -4.54
C ALA A 253 2.91 8.47 -5.89
N ILE A 254 3.78 9.33 -6.41
CA ILE A 254 4.52 9.10 -7.66
C ILE A 254 5.32 7.80 -7.57
N GLN A 255 6.00 7.55 -6.44
CA GLN A 255 6.73 6.32 -6.22
C GLN A 255 5.84 5.07 -6.37
N THR A 256 4.64 5.07 -5.78
CA THR A 256 3.69 3.96 -5.88
C THR A 256 3.21 3.76 -7.33
N ILE A 257 2.86 4.84 -8.02
CA ILE A 257 2.42 4.81 -9.41
C ILE A 257 3.53 4.28 -10.33
N VAL A 258 4.76 4.76 -10.16
CA VAL A 258 5.93 4.36 -10.97
C VAL A 258 6.24 2.87 -10.80
N ILE A 259 6.18 2.34 -9.58
CA ILE A 259 6.37 0.90 -9.35
C ILE A 259 5.27 0.10 -10.08
N THR A 260 4.02 0.54 -10.00
CA THR A 260 2.90 -0.11 -10.69
C THR A 260 3.09 -0.10 -12.21
N LEU A 261 3.46 1.04 -12.79
CA LEU A 261 3.72 1.16 -14.23
C LEU A 261 4.89 0.27 -14.66
N SER A 262 5.95 0.21 -13.86
CA SER A 262 7.10 -0.68 -14.12
C SER A 262 6.68 -2.16 -14.12
N ASN A 263 5.83 -2.57 -13.19
CA ASN A 263 5.31 -3.93 -13.15
C ASN A 263 4.42 -4.25 -14.37
N ILE A 264 3.67 -3.29 -14.90
CA ILE A 264 2.90 -3.46 -16.15
C ILE A 264 3.84 -3.72 -17.32
N VAL A 265 4.94 -3.00 -17.43
CA VAL A 265 5.94 -3.23 -18.50
C VAL A 265 6.54 -4.63 -18.39
N VAL A 266 6.87 -5.09 -17.19
CA VAL A 266 7.34 -6.48 -16.97
C VAL A 266 6.27 -7.48 -17.39
N GLN A 267 5.01 -7.28 -16.96
CA GLN A 267 3.88 -8.15 -17.32
C GLN A 267 3.66 -8.25 -18.83
N THR A 268 3.81 -7.14 -19.56
CA THR A 268 3.68 -7.13 -21.03
C THR A 268 4.73 -8.05 -21.68
N ASN A 269 5.96 -8.09 -21.16
CA ASN A 269 7.00 -9.00 -21.65
C ASN A 269 6.72 -10.46 -21.28
N ILE A 270 6.19 -10.71 -20.06
CA ILE A 270 5.75 -12.05 -19.65
C ILE A 270 4.65 -12.56 -20.59
N ASN A 271 3.72 -11.71 -20.97
CA ASN A 271 2.64 -12.07 -21.89
C ASN A 271 3.15 -12.55 -23.26
N GLY A 272 4.32 -12.08 -23.69
CA GLY A 272 5.00 -12.54 -24.90
C GLY A 272 5.65 -13.93 -24.80
N LEU A 273 5.79 -14.50 -23.60
CA LEU A 273 6.42 -15.81 -23.36
C LEU A 273 5.45 -17.00 -23.42
N GLY A 274 4.16 -16.75 -23.66
CA GLY A 274 3.15 -17.81 -23.77
C GLY A 274 2.31 -18.02 -22.51
N VAL A 275 1.23 -18.78 -22.67
CA VAL A 275 0.16 -18.95 -21.66
C VAL A 275 0.68 -19.57 -20.36
N ASN A 276 1.58 -20.56 -20.44
CA ASN A 276 2.11 -21.25 -19.26
C ASN A 276 2.97 -20.29 -18.40
N SER A 277 3.78 -19.43 -19.02
CA SER A 277 4.54 -18.40 -18.33
C SER A 277 3.63 -17.36 -17.66
N ILE A 278 2.55 -16.95 -18.32
CA ILE A 278 1.56 -16.02 -17.74
C ILE A 278 0.92 -16.64 -16.50
N ALA A 279 0.46 -17.89 -16.59
CA ALA A 279 -0.15 -18.61 -15.50
C ALA A 279 0.81 -18.81 -14.32
N ALA A 280 2.08 -19.17 -14.61
CA ALA A 280 3.12 -19.35 -13.61
C ALA A 280 3.43 -18.05 -12.86
N TYR A 281 3.57 -16.92 -13.54
CA TYR A 281 3.77 -15.61 -12.90
C TYR A 281 2.55 -15.16 -12.10
N ALA A 282 1.33 -15.43 -12.57
CA ALA A 282 0.11 -15.14 -11.83
C ALA A 282 0.05 -15.92 -10.51
N ALA A 283 0.42 -17.20 -10.51
CA ALA A 283 0.56 -18.02 -9.31
C ALA A 283 1.70 -17.50 -8.42
N TYR A 284 2.87 -17.18 -9.02
CA TYR A 284 4.01 -16.64 -8.29
C TYR A 284 3.64 -15.39 -7.48
N PHE A 285 2.96 -14.39 -8.07
CA PHE A 285 2.56 -13.18 -7.36
C PHE A 285 1.59 -13.45 -6.20
N LYS A 286 0.81 -14.54 -6.25
CA LYS A 286 -0.03 -14.93 -5.12
C LYS A 286 0.79 -15.56 -3.97
N VAL A 287 1.74 -16.42 -4.31
CA VAL A 287 2.67 -17.04 -3.35
C VAL A 287 3.60 -15.99 -2.74
N GLU A 288 4.10 -15.05 -3.55
CA GLU A 288 4.96 -13.94 -3.15
C GLU A 288 4.37 -13.09 -2.01
N ASN A 289 3.05 -12.92 -1.99
CA ASN A 289 2.38 -12.11 -0.96
C ASN A 289 2.65 -12.60 0.47
N VAL A 290 2.96 -13.90 0.67
CA VAL A 290 3.34 -14.45 1.97
C VAL A 290 4.62 -13.79 2.51
N ILE A 291 5.54 -13.42 1.61
CA ILE A 291 6.82 -12.77 1.95
C ILE A 291 6.67 -11.25 1.90
N TYR A 292 5.97 -10.74 0.89
CA TYR A 292 5.85 -9.31 0.61
C TYR A 292 5.07 -8.54 1.69
N LEU A 293 3.91 -9.06 2.12
CA LEU A 293 3.02 -8.36 3.05
C LEU A 293 3.64 -8.10 4.44
N PRO A 294 4.36 -9.05 5.07
CA PRO A 294 5.07 -8.78 6.32
C PRO A 294 6.12 -7.68 6.20
N ILE A 295 6.87 -7.65 5.08
CA ILE A 295 7.91 -6.65 4.83
C ILE A 295 7.28 -5.26 4.71
N MET A 296 6.19 -5.14 3.95
CA MET A 296 5.45 -3.88 3.79
C MET A 296 4.87 -3.38 5.11
N ALA A 297 4.30 -4.26 5.93
CA ALA A 297 3.78 -3.91 7.25
C ALA A 297 4.90 -3.41 8.19
N LEU A 298 6.06 -4.06 8.14
CA LEU A 298 7.23 -3.64 8.91
C LEU A 298 7.78 -2.29 8.41
N GLY A 299 7.80 -2.05 7.10
CA GLY A 299 8.13 -0.76 6.51
C GLY A 299 7.22 0.37 7.02
N GLN A 300 5.91 0.16 7.04
CA GLN A 300 4.94 1.12 7.58
C GLN A 300 5.17 1.37 9.08
N ALA A 301 5.42 0.32 9.86
CA ALA A 301 5.74 0.43 11.28
C ALA A 301 7.04 1.23 11.51
N CYS A 302 8.07 0.94 10.73
CA CYS A 302 9.35 1.65 10.74
C CYS A 302 9.14 3.15 10.42
N SER A 303 8.40 3.47 9.37
CA SER A 303 8.12 4.86 8.98
C SER A 303 7.48 5.66 10.12
N THR A 304 6.43 5.11 10.77
CA THR A 304 5.77 5.76 11.91
C THR A 304 6.72 5.92 13.10
N PHE A 305 7.48 4.88 13.44
CA PHE A 305 8.47 4.90 14.51
C PHE A 305 9.52 5.99 14.27
N ILE A 306 10.05 6.08 13.05
CA ILE A 306 11.04 7.09 12.65
C ILE A 306 10.44 8.49 12.73
N SER A 307 9.21 8.69 12.22
CA SER A 307 8.54 9.99 12.23
C SER A 307 8.37 10.55 13.64
N GLN A 308 7.94 9.73 14.59
CA GLN A 308 7.82 10.13 15.99
C GLN A 308 9.20 10.46 16.60
N ASN A 309 10.20 9.61 16.42
CA ASN A 309 11.52 9.79 17.02
C ASN A 309 12.30 10.96 16.42
N VAL A 310 12.22 11.16 15.11
CA VAL A 310 12.80 12.33 14.42
C VAL A 310 12.09 13.62 14.88
N GLY A 311 10.77 13.56 15.09
CA GLY A 311 9.99 14.69 15.61
C GLY A 311 10.54 15.26 16.90
N VAL A 312 11.01 14.42 17.82
CA VAL A 312 11.60 14.80 19.10
C VAL A 312 13.13 14.81 19.11
N GLY A 313 13.77 14.75 17.94
CA GLY A 313 15.23 14.82 17.81
C GLY A 313 15.99 13.55 18.23
N LYS A 314 15.32 12.42 18.50
CA LYS A 314 15.95 11.16 18.92
C LYS A 314 16.54 10.38 17.73
N ILE A 315 17.49 10.99 17.03
CA ILE A 315 18.09 10.45 15.80
C ILE A 315 18.78 9.09 15.99
N MET A 316 19.53 8.92 17.10
CA MET A 316 20.19 7.63 17.38
C MET A 316 19.18 6.51 17.61
N ARG A 317 18.05 6.82 18.24
CA ARG A 317 16.95 5.87 18.42
C ARG A 317 16.29 5.52 17.08
N SER A 318 16.14 6.50 16.18
CA SER A 318 15.68 6.29 14.80
C SER A 318 16.61 5.33 14.06
N LYS A 319 17.93 5.54 14.08
CA LYS A 319 18.90 4.64 13.45
C LYS A 319 18.83 3.20 14.00
N ARG A 320 18.72 3.05 15.34
CA ARG A 320 18.54 1.73 15.98
C ARG A 320 17.21 1.10 15.57
N GLY A 321 16.13 1.88 15.44
CA GLY A 321 14.85 1.41 14.97
C GLY A 321 14.92 0.87 13.54
N THR A 322 15.59 1.58 12.63
CA THR A 322 15.84 1.10 11.26
C THR A 322 16.62 -0.22 11.26
N ALA A 323 17.70 -0.33 12.04
CA ALA A 323 18.49 -1.57 12.12
C ALA A 323 17.66 -2.74 12.66
N ILE A 324 16.90 -2.54 13.74
CA ILE A 324 16.03 -3.59 14.32
C ILE A 324 14.95 -3.99 13.32
N SER A 325 14.36 -3.05 12.57
CA SER A 325 13.39 -3.36 11.50
C SER A 325 14.01 -4.21 10.40
N ILE A 326 15.27 -3.94 10.01
CA ILE A 326 15.99 -4.79 9.04
C ILE A 326 16.15 -6.20 9.61
N TYR A 327 16.62 -6.36 10.84
CA TYR A 327 16.82 -7.69 11.46
C TYR A 327 15.49 -8.47 11.55
N PHE A 328 14.39 -7.83 11.95
CA PHE A 328 13.09 -8.47 11.97
C PHE A 328 12.60 -8.86 10.57
N GLY A 329 12.78 -7.94 9.60
CA GLY A 329 12.46 -8.22 8.21
C GLY A 329 13.23 -9.42 7.68
N LEU A 330 14.55 -9.47 7.90
CA LEU A 330 15.38 -10.59 7.49
C LEU A 330 14.97 -11.91 8.15
N ALA A 331 14.67 -11.92 9.45
CA ALA A 331 14.24 -13.12 10.17
C ALA A 331 12.90 -13.65 9.62
N VAL A 332 11.89 -12.78 9.47
CA VAL A 332 10.58 -13.18 8.94
C VAL A 332 10.72 -13.64 7.48
N THR A 333 11.50 -12.91 6.67
CA THR A 333 11.73 -13.25 5.26
C THR A 333 12.45 -14.60 5.12
N ALA A 334 13.48 -14.86 5.93
CA ALA A 334 14.19 -16.13 5.89
C ALA A 334 13.25 -17.31 6.21
N VAL A 335 12.41 -17.19 7.25
CA VAL A 335 11.42 -18.22 7.58
C VAL A 335 10.41 -18.40 6.44
N SER A 336 9.84 -17.30 5.92
CA SER A 336 8.84 -17.36 4.84
C SER A 336 9.41 -17.96 3.57
N ILE A 337 10.62 -17.58 3.16
CA ILE A 337 11.32 -18.14 1.99
C ILE A 337 11.57 -19.63 2.17
N SER A 338 12.12 -20.02 3.32
CA SER A 338 12.41 -21.43 3.60
C SER A 338 11.15 -22.29 3.51
N LEU A 339 10.02 -21.81 4.04
CA LEU A 339 8.74 -22.50 3.96
C LEU A 339 8.25 -22.59 2.50
N VAL A 340 8.26 -21.47 1.76
CA VAL A 340 7.77 -21.46 0.39
C VAL A 340 8.63 -22.31 -0.53
N LEU A 341 9.97 -22.21 -0.45
CA LEU A 341 10.86 -22.98 -1.33
C LEU A 341 10.87 -24.48 -0.96
N PHE A 342 10.74 -24.83 0.33
CA PHE A 342 10.65 -26.24 0.73
C PHE A 342 9.37 -26.91 0.23
N PHE A 343 8.25 -26.16 0.18
CA PHE A 343 6.96 -26.63 -0.27
C PHE A 343 6.55 -26.00 -1.62
N ALA A 344 7.51 -25.67 -2.50
CA ALA A 344 7.23 -24.92 -3.72
C ALA A 344 6.16 -25.57 -4.59
N ASP A 345 6.31 -26.85 -4.92
CA ASP A 345 5.36 -27.56 -5.78
C ASP A 345 3.97 -27.64 -5.15
N PHE A 346 3.88 -27.82 -3.84
CA PHE A 346 2.60 -27.75 -3.13
C PHE A 346 2.00 -26.35 -3.17
N ALA A 347 2.81 -25.30 -2.94
CA ALA A 347 2.35 -23.92 -2.94
C ALA A 347 1.82 -23.50 -4.32
N PHE A 348 2.49 -23.89 -5.40
CA PHE A 348 2.02 -23.62 -6.77
C PHE A 348 0.87 -24.55 -7.18
N GLY A 349 0.87 -25.80 -6.75
CA GLY A 349 -0.20 -26.77 -6.94
C GLY A 349 -1.55 -26.37 -6.31
N MET A 350 -1.55 -25.44 -5.35
CA MET A 350 -2.80 -24.83 -4.85
C MET A 350 -3.53 -23.96 -5.88
N PHE A 351 -2.84 -23.52 -6.94
CA PHE A 351 -3.38 -22.59 -7.95
C PHE A 351 -3.63 -23.26 -9.31
N THR A 352 -2.97 -24.38 -9.60
CA THR A 352 -3.08 -25.09 -10.89
C THR A 352 -2.67 -26.54 -10.73
N ASP A 353 -3.29 -27.42 -11.53
CA ASP A 353 -2.91 -28.84 -11.64
C ASP A 353 -1.93 -29.09 -12.81
N ASP A 354 -1.59 -28.05 -13.58
CA ASP A 354 -0.67 -28.16 -14.72
C ASP A 354 0.78 -28.24 -14.25
N ALA A 355 1.40 -29.39 -14.47
CA ALA A 355 2.77 -29.70 -14.04
C ALA A 355 3.82 -28.75 -14.67
N GLU A 356 3.61 -28.29 -15.91
CA GLU A 356 4.52 -27.34 -16.56
C GLU A 356 4.44 -25.97 -15.91
N VAL A 357 3.24 -25.49 -15.59
CA VAL A 357 3.02 -24.22 -14.91
C VAL A 357 3.61 -24.25 -13.50
N ILE A 358 3.46 -25.37 -12.77
CA ILE A 358 4.07 -25.59 -11.44
C ILE A 358 5.60 -25.52 -11.56
N ALA A 359 6.19 -26.23 -12.51
CA ALA A 359 7.64 -26.24 -12.71
C ALA A 359 8.21 -24.86 -13.03
N ILE A 360 7.57 -24.10 -13.93
CA ILE A 360 7.96 -22.72 -14.25
C ILE A 360 7.81 -21.82 -13.01
N GLY A 361 6.69 -21.91 -12.29
CA GLY A 361 6.44 -21.12 -11.09
C GLY A 361 7.47 -21.39 -9.98
N SER A 362 7.79 -22.66 -9.74
CA SER A 362 8.84 -23.09 -8.80
C SER A 362 10.21 -22.54 -9.22
N SER A 363 10.57 -22.64 -10.53
CA SER A 363 11.82 -22.06 -11.06
C SER A 363 11.91 -20.56 -10.81
N ILE A 364 10.86 -19.78 -11.14
CA ILE A 364 10.79 -18.35 -10.86
C ILE A 364 11.02 -18.06 -9.39
N ALA A 365 10.39 -18.85 -8.50
CA ALA A 365 10.53 -18.70 -7.05
C ALA A 365 11.97 -18.95 -6.60
N PHE A 366 12.63 -19.99 -7.10
CA PHE A 366 14.04 -20.28 -6.81
C PHE A 366 15.00 -19.20 -7.31
N VAL A 367 14.65 -18.46 -8.37
CA VAL A 367 15.44 -17.32 -8.87
C VAL A 367 15.23 -16.08 -8.03
N ILE A 368 13.99 -15.69 -7.71
CA ILE A 368 13.70 -14.38 -7.08
C ILE A 368 13.78 -14.45 -5.55
N MET A 369 13.17 -15.47 -4.94
CA MET A 369 12.97 -15.49 -3.49
C MET A 369 14.25 -15.47 -2.66
N PRO A 370 15.36 -16.15 -3.04
CA PRO A 370 16.61 -16.05 -2.28
C PRO A 370 17.13 -14.61 -2.14
N PHE A 371 16.77 -13.71 -3.05
CA PHE A 371 17.19 -12.30 -3.03
C PHE A 371 16.23 -11.36 -2.30
N TYR A 372 15.15 -11.87 -1.70
CA TYR A 372 14.20 -11.01 -0.96
C TYR A 372 14.80 -10.29 0.24
N PHE A 373 15.96 -10.74 0.74
CA PHE A 373 16.71 -9.98 1.73
C PHE A 373 17.07 -8.57 1.23
N LEU A 374 17.35 -8.42 -0.09
CA LEU A 374 17.56 -7.09 -0.69
C LEU A 374 16.28 -6.25 -0.62
N TYR A 375 15.12 -6.87 -0.86
CA TYR A 375 13.84 -6.17 -0.78
C TYR A 375 13.54 -5.68 0.65
N VAL A 376 13.95 -6.44 1.68
CA VAL A 376 13.88 -5.98 3.09
C VAL A 376 14.69 -4.70 3.29
N PHE A 377 15.94 -4.66 2.82
CA PHE A 377 16.76 -3.46 2.90
C PHE A 377 16.13 -2.29 2.13
N LEU A 378 15.65 -2.54 0.92
CA LEU A 378 14.98 -1.56 0.08
C LEU A 378 13.80 -0.92 0.81
N GLU A 379 12.85 -1.74 1.27
CA GLU A 379 11.61 -1.22 1.88
C GLU A 379 11.89 -0.54 3.21
N VAL A 380 12.71 -1.12 4.08
CA VAL A 380 12.98 -0.52 5.41
C VAL A 380 13.78 0.76 5.29
N LEU A 381 14.79 0.84 4.41
CA LEU A 381 15.56 2.07 4.19
C LEU A 381 14.69 3.17 3.57
N ALA A 382 13.91 2.82 2.52
CA ALA A 382 12.99 3.77 1.90
C ALA A 382 11.95 4.28 2.92
N SER A 383 11.38 3.40 3.73
CA SER A 383 10.40 3.75 4.78
C SER A 383 11.03 4.59 5.89
N SER A 384 12.28 4.32 6.27
CA SER A 384 13.01 5.12 7.26
C SER A 384 13.27 6.55 6.74
N ILE A 385 13.71 6.68 5.49
CA ILE A 385 13.93 7.98 4.85
C ILE A 385 12.60 8.74 4.69
N ARG A 386 11.53 8.07 4.24
CA ARG A 386 10.18 8.66 4.16
C ARG A 386 9.68 9.12 5.52
N GLY A 387 9.86 8.30 6.56
CA GLY A 387 9.48 8.61 7.93
C GLY A 387 10.19 9.84 8.51
N SER A 388 11.38 10.19 8.04
CA SER A 388 12.06 11.44 8.41
C SER A 388 11.48 12.69 7.72
N GLY A 389 10.55 12.51 6.74
CA GLY A 389 10.00 13.57 5.89
C GLY A 389 10.78 13.81 4.59
N SER A 390 11.85 13.06 4.33
CA SER A 390 12.69 13.18 3.13
C SER A 390 12.22 12.24 2.02
N THR A 391 11.06 12.52 1.40
CA THR A 391 10.44 11.62 0.41
C THR A 391 10.94 11.81 -1.02
N LEU A 392 11.36 13.02 -1.39
CA LEU A 392 11.86 13.32 -2.73
C LEU A 392 13.04 12.43 -3.16
N PRO A 393 14.11 12.26 -2.34
CA PRO A 393 15.23 11.40 -2.73
C PRO A 393 14.83 9.94 -2.93
N THR A 394 13.95 9.39 -2.09
CA THR A 394 13.47 8.02 -2.26
C THR A 394 12.66 7.86 -3.54
N MET A 395 11.84 8.86 -3.89
CA MET A 395 11.10 8.88 -5.15
C MET A 395 12.06 8.83 -6.34
N PHE A 396 13.07 9.70 -6.39
CA PHE A 396 14.02 9.71 -7.51
C PHE A 396 14.85 8.42 -7.60
N ILE A 397 15.33 7.91 -6.47
CA ILE A 397 16.08 6.64 -6.45
C ILE A 397 15.20 5.50 -6.99
N ILE A 398 13.96 5.39 -6.54
CA ILE A 398 13.04 4.32 -6.97
C ILE A 398 12.63 4.54 -8.43
N LEU A 399 12.32 5.76 -8.85
CA LEU A 399 11.97 6.07 -10.23
C LEU A 399 13.09 5.64 -11.20
N VAL A 400 14.33 6.03 -10.92
CA VAL A 400 15.47 5.71 -11.79
C VAL A 400 15.71 4.18 -11.81
N ASN A 401 15.76 3.55 -10.64
CA ASN A 401 16.12 2.13 -10.56
C ASN A 401 14.96 1.20 -10.97
N MET A 402 13.74 1.46 -10.50
CA MET A 402 12.59 0.59 -10.74
C MET A 402 11.86 0.89 -12.05
N CYS A 403 12.15 1.98 -12.74
CA CYS A 403 11.60 2.27 -14.05
C CYS A 403 12.70 2.25 -15.11
N VAL A 404 13.66 3.18 -15.06
CA VAL A 404 14.65 3.33 -16.14
C VAL A 404 15.60 2.11 -16.18
N ILE A 405 16.26 1.77 -15.07
CA ILE A 405 17.20 0.64 -15.03
C ILE A 405 16.47 -0.67 -15.22
N ARG A 406 15.30 -0.88 -14.59
CA ARG A 406 14.51 -2.11 -14.72
C ARG A 406 14.11 -2.37 -16.18
N ILE A 407 13.59 -1.36 -16.89
CA ILE A 407 13.21 -1.52 -18.29
C ILE A 407 14.44 -1.79 -19.17
N GLY A 408 15.56 -1.10 -18.91
CA GLY A 408 16.81 -1.36 -19.61
C GLY A 408 17.34 -2.79 -19.41
N VAL A 409 17.38 -3.25 -18.15
CA VAL A 409 17.78 -4.63 -17.79
C VAL A 409 16.81 -5.65 -18.41
N LEU A 410 15.51 -5.40 -18.34
CA LEU A 410 14.49 -6.28 -18.94
C LEU A 410 14.70 -6.43 -20.45
N LYS A 411 14.88 -5.33 -21.18
CA LYS A 411 15.15 -5.38 -22.64
C LYS A 411 16.43 -6.14 -22.95
N LEU A 412 17.48 -5.93 -22.15
CA LEU A 412 18.75 -6.63 -22.33
C LEU A 412 18.58 -8.15 -22.10
N ILE A 413 17.89 -8.54 -21.03
CA ILE A 413 17.64 -9.95 -20.72
C ILE A 413 16.76 -10.57 -21.80
N MET A 414 15.67 -9.91 -22.21
CA MET A 414 14.80 -10.42 -23.27
C MET A 414 15.50 -10.57 -24.62
N TYR A 415 16.57 -9.81 -24.87
CA TYR A 415 17.39 -9.96 -26.07
C TYR A 415 18.27 -11.21 -26.03
N PHE A 416 18.89 -11.53 -24.87
CA PHE A 416 19.81 -12.66 -24.73
C PHE A 416 19.16 -13.95 -24.24
N ASN A 417 18.14 -13.86 -23.38
CA ASN A 417 17.48 -15.00 -22.75
C ASN A 417 15.97 -14.72 -22.55
N PRO A 418 15.16 -14.83 -23.62
CA PRO A 418 13.72 -14.57 -23.56
C PRO A 418 12.96 -15.74 -22.91
N THR A 419 13.19 -15.97 -21.63
CA THR A 419 12.55 -17.03 -20.83
C THR A 419 11.90 -16.45 -19.56
N ALA A 420 11.02 -17.24 -18.92
CA ALA A 420 10.41 -16.88 -17.65
C ALA A 420 11.47 -16.61 -16.56
N ASP A 421 12.50 -17.47 -16.48
CA ASP A 421 13.63 -17.31 -15.55
C ASP A 421 14.46 -16.07 -15.89
N GLY A 422 14.64 -15.75 -17.19
CA GLY A 422 15.29 -14.52 -17.63
C GLY A 422 14.59 -13.29 -17.05
N VAL A 423 13.27 -13.20 -17.21
CA VAL A 423 12.48 -12.10 -16.63
C VAL A 423 12.58 -12.09 -15.10
N ALA A 424 12.64 -13.25 -14.45
CA ALA A 424 12.79 -13.35 -12.99
C ALA A 424 14.06 -12.66 -12.48
N TRP A 425 15.19 -12.74 -13.20
CA TRP A 425 16.44 -12.09 -12.84
C TRP A 425 16.38 -10.55 -12.84
N VAL A 426 15.41 -9.95 -13.53
CA VAL A 426 15.22 -8.49 -13.53
C VAL A 426 15.01 -7.95 -12.12
N TYR A 427 14.30 -8.69 -11.25
CA TYR A 427 13.99 -8.26 -9.89
C TYR A 427 15.23 -8.17 -9.00
N PRO A 428 16.02 -9.25 -8.81
CA PRO A 428 17.23 -9.19 -8.00
C PRO A 428 18.23 -8.14 -8.47
N ILE A 429 18.47 -8.04 -9.79
CA ILE A 429 19.41 -7.09 -10.37
C ILE A 429 18.99 -5.65 -10.01
N THR A 430 17.74 -5.30 -10.20
CA THR A 430 17.25 -3.94 -9.92
C THR A 430 17.21 -3.64 -8.43
N TRP A 431 16.97 -4.65 -7.57
CA TRP A 431 17.02 -4.47 -6.12
C TRP A 431 18.44 -4.16 -5.63
N VAL A 432 19.48 -4.80 -6.18
CA VAL A 432 20.87 -4.49 -5.83
C VAL A 432 21.18 -3.00 -6.06
N PHE A 433 20.89 -2.47 -7.24
CA PHE A 433 21.12 -1.06 -7.56
C PHE A 433 20.30 -0.13 -6.67
N THR A 434 19.04 -0.46 -6.44
CA THR A 434 18.16 0.35 -5.59
C THR A 434 18.65 0.39 -4.14
N VAL A 435 19.03 -0.76 -3.58
CA VAL A 435 19.55 -0.86 -2.22
C VAL A 435 20.87 -0.11 -2.09
N ALA A 436 21.77 -0.23 -3.05
CA ALA A 436 23.04 0.50 -3.03
C ALA A 436 22.82 2.01 -2.98
N CYS A 437 21.93 2.55 -3.82
CA CYS A 437 21.58 3.97 -3.83
C CYS A 437 20.89 4.42 -2.52
N LEU A 438 19.92 3.65 -2.03
CA LEU A 438 19.23 3.97 -0.77
C LEU A 438 20.18 3.91 0.44
N TYR A 439 21.04 2.89 0.50
CA TYR A 439 22.02 2.74 1.56
C TYR A 439 23.04 3.89 1.55
N TRP A 440 23.56 4.25 0.38
CA TRP A 440 24.45 5.39 0.23
C TRP A 440 23.80 6.70 0.70
N TYR A 441 22.54 6.94 0.26
CA TYR A 441 21.80 8.11 0.70
C TYR A 441 21.54 8.09 2.22
N TYR A 442 21.16 6.93 2.77
CA TYR A 442 20.92 6.77 4.21
C TYR A 442 22.21 7.04 5.02
N ARG A 443 23.35 6.52 4.58
CA ARG A 443 24.67 6.73 5.22
C ARG A 443 25.13 8.18 5.14
N SER A 444 24.78 8.91 4.09
CA SER A 444 25.13 10.34 3.97
C SER A 444 24.42 11.23 5.00
N GLU A 445 23.43 10.68 5.72
CA GLU A 445 22.62 11.38 6.74
C GLU A 445 21.91 12.65 6.23
N ARG A 446 21.77 12.82 4.91
CA ARG A 446 21.02 13.94 4.30
C ARG A 446 19.53 13.90 4.61
N TRP A 447 19.00 12.76 5.08
CA TRP A 447 17.64 12.59 5.57
C TRP A 447 17.43 13.15 6.99
N ASN A 448 18.53 13.44 7.73
CA ASN A 448 18.47 13.90 9.11
C ASN A 448 18.23 15.42 9.15
N PRO A 449 17.06 15.90 9.62
CA PRO A 449 16.73 17.32 9.60
C PRO A 449 17.65 18.15 10.51
N VAL A 450 18.19 17.58 11.58
CA VAL A 450 19.14 18.27 12.49
C VAL A 450 20.43 18.60 11.76
N LYS A 451 20.95 17.70 10.93
CA LYS A 451 22.16 17.97 10.14
C LYS A 451 21.89 18.88 8.94
N VAL A 452 20.70 18.84 8.38
CA VAL A 452 20.33 19.72 7.25
C VAL A 452 20.26 21.17 7.71
N LEU A 453 19.70 21.42 8.89
CA LEU A 453 19.59 22.76 9.48
C LEU A 453 20.92 23.29 10.04
N ALA A 454 21.86 22.40 10.39
CA ALA A 454 23.18 22.78 10.91
C ALA A 454 24.21 23.13 9.80
N LYS A 455 23.87 22.94 8.52
CA LYS A 455 24.72 23.43 7.43
C LYS A 455 24.54 24.94 7.28
N PRO A 456 25.61 25.75 7.35
CA PRO A 456 25.51 27.17 7.01
C PRO A 456 24.96 27.30 5.59
N ALA A 457 24.03 28.25 5.39
CA ALA A 457 23.63 28.64 4.06
C ALA A 457 24.87 29.15 3.30
N VAL A 458 25.27 28.39 2.27
CA VAL A 458 26.33 28.79 1.35
C VAL A 458 25.73 29.72 0.32
#